data_e72b8ada4797e9194d4467fe5e0894dc
#
_entry.id   e72b8ada4797e9194d4467fe5e0894dc
#
_cell.length_a   1.000
_cell.length_b   1.000
_cell.length_c   1.000
_cell.angle_alpha   90.00
_cell.angle_beta   90.00
_cell.angle_gamma   90.00
#
_symmetry.space_group_name_H-M   'P 1'
#
loop_
_entity.id
_entity.type
_entity.pdbx_description
1 polymer ?
#
loop_
_entity_poly.entity_id
_entity_poly.type
_entity_poly.pdbx_seq_one_letter_code
_entity_poly.pdbx_strand_id
1 'polypeptide(L)'
;MDILAKHSKGKILQNDGLALAAEAKKAKLKDPNIINSTIGTLYDENNQFYSFKTIDNIIKNLSDDDFYTYSASSGTNEFYEAVTDWIFEDEKKYILNHMYCKSIPTPGGTGAVSNSIYNALDMGETLLLPNIYWKPYLDMANSNGFIVEEYPFIKNNKFNLTDFIMYCDRIIAKQGKVVTVLNDPCNNPTGYSLTNDEFLEIIDYMNSRPNALFNVVLDIAYFDYSILERKENRKKFSLLTKANDNVLFNIAFSCSKTFSIYGLRLGAQVIVSKSQEMVKEVYESTRFLARTRWSNVSKAGISLLTILYKNSDLKTKVIDELKDAITLVNERAQLFVSEAKNKGLYMYPFCGGFFITVIYSNPELLANELKIRGVFVLAVSTGVRIAICSLSKKEITRIVNIIRLTIDDISYWLLW
;
A
#
# COMPACT_ATOMS: atom_id res chain seq x y z
N MET A 1 8.02 -26.00 30.34
CA MET A 1 8.79 -26.25 29.10
C MET A 1 8.47 -25.17 28.09
N ASP A 2 9.47 -24.54 27.51
CA ASP A 2 9.30 -23.52 26.49
C ASP A 2 9.43 -24.16 25.10
N ILE A 3 8.32 -24.32 24.40
CA ILE A 3 8.30 -24.89 23.03
C ILE A 3 8.68 -23.85 21.97
N LEU A 4 8.46 -22.55 22.26
CA LEU A 4 8.78 -21.46 21.34
C LEU A 4 10.19 -20.92 21.59
N ALA A 5 10.89 -20.61 20.50
CA ALA A 5 12.12 -19.82 20.56
C ALA A 5 11.86 -18.45 21.19
N LYS A 6 12.88 -17.85 21.83
CA LYS A 6 12.74 -16.55 22.52
C LYS A 6 12.18 -15.46 21.62
N HIS A 7 12.65 -15.39 20.36
CA HIS A 7 12.20 -14.39 19.38
C HIS A 7 10.74 -14.58 18.91
N SER A 8 10.12 -15.73 19.17
CA SER A 8 8.74 -16.03 18.79
C SER A 8 7.73 -15.85 19.92
N LYS A 9 8.21 -15.72 21.17
CA LYS A 9 7.34 -15.57 22.35
C LYS A 9 6.66 -14.21 22.36
N GLY A 10 5.39 -14.19 22.77
CA GLY A 10 4.60 -12.96 22.93
C GLY A 10 4.14 -12.31 21.62
N LYS A 11 4.45 -12.90 20.47
CA LYS A 11 3.96 -12.40 19.16
C LYS A 11 2.51 -12.83 18.95
N ILE A 12 1.59 -11.95 19.33
CA ILE A 12 0.16 -12.12 19.16
C ILE A 12 -0.32 -11.04 18.20
N LEU A 13 -1.05 -11.43 17.18
CA LEU A 13 -1.66 -10.48 16.27
C LEU A 13 -2.74 -9.68 17.00
N GLN A 14 -2.47 -8.39 17.21
CA GLN A 14 -3.39 -7.47 17.89
C GLN A 14 -4.08 -6.57 16.87
N ASN A 15 -5.34 -6.19 17.15
CA ASN A 15 -6.16 -5.29 16.31
C ASN A 15 -6.16 -5.73 14.83
N ASP A 16 -6.45 -7.02 14.60
CA ASP A 16 -6.50 -7.58 13.26
C ASP A 16 -7.69 -7.01 12.49
N GLY A 17 -7.40 -6.18 11.48
CA GLY A 17 -8.42 -5.61 10.60
C GLY A 17 -9.22 -6.68 9.85
N LEU A 18 -8.66 -7.88 9.62
CA LEU A 18 -9.38 -9.00 9.00
C LEU A 18 -10.37 -9.64 9.98
N ALA A 19 -10.02 -9.74 11.25
CA ALA A 19 -10.93 -10.23 12.30
C ALA A 19 -12.11 -9.28 12.47
N LEU A 20 -11.85 -7.97 12.53
CA LEU A 20 -12.91 -6.94 12.58
C LEU A 20 -13.81 -6.98 11.33
N ALA A 21 -13.22 -7.17 10.14
CA ALA A 21 -13.97 -7.31 8.91
C ALA A 21 -14.87 -8.56 8.90
N ALA A 22 -14.38 -9.68 9.43
CA ALA A 22 -15.18 -10.90 9.59
C ALA A 22 -16.34 -10.72 10.58
N GLU A 23 -16.10 -9.99 11.68
CA GLU A 23 -17.14 -9.62 12.64
C GLU A 23 -18.20 -8.74 11.97
N ALA A 24 -17.78 -7.69 11.26
CA ALA A 24 -18.68 -6.78 10.53
C ALA A 24 -19.53 -7.54 9.49
N LYS A 25 -18.91 -8.49 8.76
CA LYS A 25 -19.63 -9.34 7.80
C LYS A 25 -20.70 -10.19 8.48
N LYS A 26 -20.40 -10.80 9.64
CA LYS A 26 -21.39 -11.55 10.42
C LYS A 26 -22.51 -10.66 10.95
N ALA A 27 -22.19 -9.44 11.39
CA ALA A 27 -23.17 -8.47 11.84
C ALA A 27 -24.12 -8.06 10.69
N LYS A 28 -23.57 -7.78 9.51
CA LYS A 28 -24.34 -7.39 8.32
C LYS A 28 -25.29 -8.49 7.82
N LEU A 29 -24.99 -9.78 8.07
CA LEU A 29 -25.91 -10.88 7.77
C LEU A 29 -27.15 -10.88 8.67
N LYS A 30 -27.05 -10.32 9.90
CA LYS A 30 -28.17 -10.21 10.85
C LYS A 30 -28.93 -8.91 10.69
N ASP A 31 -28.23 -7.83 10.37
CA ASP A 31 -28.81 -6.52 10.12
C ASP A 31 -28.20 -5.88 8.87
N PRO A 32 -28.94 -5.81 7.76
CA PRO A 32 -28.48 -5.21 6.51
C PRO A 32 -28.08 -3.72 6.62
N ASN A 33 -28.50 -3.04 7.69
CA ASN A 33 -28.15 -1.64 7.92
C ASN A 33 -26.73 -1.46 8.46
N ILE A 34 -26.06 -2.51 8.87
CA ILE A 34 -24.64 -2.45 9.28
C ILE A 34 -23.77 -1.94 8.15
N ILE A 35 -22.93 -0.95 8.46
CA ILE A 35 -21.94 -0.39 7.54
C ILE A 35 -20.59 -1.03 7.84
N ASN A 36 -20.02 -1.75 6.86
CA ASN A 36 -18.68 -2.34 6.96
C ASN A 36 -17.69 -1.54 6.12
N SER A 37 -16.90 -0.71 6.76
CA SER A 37 -15.85 0.12 6.15
C SER A 37 -14.45 -0.27 6.62
N THR A 38 -14.21 -1.56 6.85
CA THR A 38 -12.96 -2.07 7.43
C THR A 38 -11.95 -2.54 6.39
N ILE A 39 -12.39 -3.12 5.26
CA ILE A 39 -11.53 -3.83 4.31
C ILE A 39 -11.40 -3.10 2.98
N GLY A 40 -10.17 -3.08 2.46
CA GLY A 40 -9.84 -2.47 1.15
C GLY A 40 -10.13 -3.42 -0.02
N THR A 41 -11.37 -3.90 -0.12
CA THR A 41 -11.88 -4.65 -1.27
C THR A 41 -12.91 -3.79 -1.99
N LEU A 42 -12.82 -3.71 -3.31
CA LEU A 42 -13.75 -2.92 -4.11
C LEU A 42 -15.05 -3.66 -4.33
N TYR A 43 -16.16 -2.98 -4.03
CA TYR A 43 -17.52 -3.43 -4.31
C TYR A 43 -18.26 -2.42 -5.20
N ASP A 44 -19.24 -2.88 -5.95
CA ASP A 44 -20.13 -2.00 -6.74
C ASP A 44 -21.20 -1.31 -5.88
N GLU A 45 -22.10 -0.55 -6.49
CA GLU A 45 -23.20 0.14 -5.79
C GLU A 45 -24.27 -0.82 -5.22
N ASN A 46 -24.26 -2.09 -5.65
CA ASN A 46 -25.16 -3.13 -5.16
C ASN A 46 -24.49 -4.01 -4.09
N ASN A 47 -23.34 -3.59 -3.57
CA ASN A 47 -22.51 -4.38 -2.62
C ASN A 47 -22.08 -5.76 -3.18
N GLN A 48 -21.93 -5.87 -4.52
CA GLN A 48 -21.33 -7.03 -5.16
C GLN A 48 -19.85 -6.80 -5.38
N PHE A 49 -19.06 -7.87 -5.32
CA PHE A 49 -17.62 -7.79 -5.58
C PHE A 49 -17.37 -7.22 -7.00
N TYR A 50 -16.52 -6.21 -7.08
CA TYR A 50 -16.18 -5.57 -8.34
C TYR A 50 -15.05 -6.35 -9.04
N SER A 51 -15.39 -7.20 -10.00
CA SER A 51 -14.43 -7.92 -10.82
C SER A 51 -14.28 -7.26 -12.20
N PHE A 52 -13.12 -7.43 -12.82
CA PHE A 52 -12.87 -7.02 -14.20
C PHE A 52 -13.21 -8.19 -15.12
N LYS A 53 -14.15 -7.99 -16.05
CA LYS A 53 -14.63 -9.04 -16.97
C LYS A 53 -13.52 -9.60 -17.84
N THR A 54 -12.61 -8.74 -18.28
CA THR A 54 -11.45 -9.16 -19.10
C THR A 54 -10.53 -10.06 -18.29
N ILE A 55 -10.27 -9.71 -17.01
CA ILE A 55 -9.47 -10.53 -16.09
C ILE A 55 -10.14 -11.87 -15.81
N ASP A 56 -11.45 -11.88 -15.53
CA ASP A 56 -12.22 -13.11 -15.33
C ASP A 56 -12.13 -14.05 -16.56
N ASN A 57 -12.23 -13.48 -17.76
CA ASN A 57 -12.12 -14.25 -19.00
C ASN A 57 -10.71 -14.82 -19.18
N ILE A 58 -9.66 -14.07 -18.90
CA ILE A 58 -8.29 -14.57 -18.99
C ILE A 58 -8.11 -15.73 -18.01
N ILE A 59 -8.50 -15.58 -16.74
CA ILE A 59 -8.34 -16.60 -15.72
C ILE A 59 -9.08 -17.90 -16.07
N LYS A 60 -10.32 -17.80 -16.58
CA LYS A 60 -11.14 -18.95 -16.98
C LYS A 60 -10.59 -19.71 -18.18
N ASN A 61 -9.75 -19.06 -19.00
CA ASN A 61 -9.16 -19.65 -20.21
C ASN A 61 -7.65 -19.91 -20.08
N LEU A 62 -7.09 -19.84 -18.88
CA LEU A 62 -5.72 -20.28 -18.64
C LEU A 62 -5.58 -21.75 -18.97
N SER A 63 -4.45 -22.13 -19.59
CA SER A 63 -4.12 -23.54 -19.81
C SER A 63 -3.87 -24.26 -18.47
N ASP A 64 -3.99 -25.57 -18.48
CA ASP A 64 -3.64 -26.38 -17.30
C ASP A 64 -2.20 -26.14 -16.85
N ASP A 65 -1.28 -25.96 -17.79
CA ASP A 65 0.11 -25.60 -17.48
C ASP A 65 0.21 -24.26 -16.77
N ASP A 66 -0.49 -23.21 -17.24
CA ASP A 66 -0.50 -21.89 -16.62
C ASP A 66 -1.16 -21.87 -15.25
N PHE A 67 -2.06 -22.78 -14.98
CA PHE A 67 -2.84 -22.79 -13.74
C PHE A 67 -2.26 -23.74 -12.67
N TYR A 68 -1.80 -24.93 -13.05
CA TYR A 68 -1.47 -25.99 -12.08
C TYR A 68 0.01 -26.23 -11.86
N THR A 69 0.90 -25.81 -12.78
CA THR A 69 2.32 -26.09 -12.63
C THR A 69 3.04 -25.05 -11.78
N TYR A 70 4.26 -25.35 -11.36
CA TYR A 70 5.09 -24.40 -10.61
C TYR A 70 5.56 -23.25 -11.49
N SER A 71 5.55 -22.03 -10.94
CA SER A 71 6.23 -20.88 -11.54
C SER A 71 7.75 -20.92 -11.27
N ALA A 72 8.53 -20.18 -12.05
CA ALA A 72 9.92 -19.91 -11.70
C ALA A 72 9.99 -19.02 -10.45
N SER A 73 10.74 -19.44 -9.42
CA SER A 73 10.83 -18.72 -8.14
C SER A 73 11.38 -17.29 -8.25
N SER A 74 12.22 -17.04 -9.26
CA SER A 74 12.78 -15.70 -9.55
C SER A 74 11.98 -14.93 -10.60
N GLY A 75 10.89 -15.50 -11.11
CA GLY A 75 10.22 -15.00 -12.31
C GLY A 75 10.96 -15.37 -13.60
N THR A 76 10.38 -14.95 -14.73
CA THR A 76 10.97 -15.07 -16.07
C THR A 76 11.31 -13.68 -16.59
N ASN A 77 12.05 -13.61 -17.71
CA ASN A 77 12.26 -12.32 -18.37
C ASN A 77 10.93 -11.69 -18.82
N GLU A 78 9.97 -12.50 -19.27
CA GLU A 78 8.63 -12.02 -19.63
C GLU A 78 7.89 -11.41 -18.44
N PHE A 79 8.03 -11.99 -17.26
CA PHE A 79 7.45 -11.41 -16.04
C PHE A 79 8.11 -10.05 -15.70
N TYR A 80 9.44 -9.96 -15.81
CA TYR A 80 10.17 -8.70 -15.64
C TYR A 80 9.67 -7.63 -16.61
N GLU A 81 9.56 -7.98 -17.89
CA GLU A 81 9.07 -7.07 -18.92
C GLU A 81 7.63 -6.62 -18.66
N ALA A 82 6.75 -7.57 -18.27
CA ALA A 82 5.35 -7.30 -17.97
C ALA A 82 5.17 -6.36 -16.76
N VAL A 83 5.93 -6.60 -15.67
CA VAL A 83 5.87 -5.77 -14.46
C VAL A 83 6.39 -4.36 -14.72
N THR A 84 7.57 -4.24 -15.35
CA THR A 84 8.16 -2.92 -15.63
C THR A 84 7.36 -2.14 -16.67
N ASP A 85 6.75 -2.82 -17.64
CA ASP A 85 5.85 -2.21 -18.62
C ASP A 85 4.55 -1.69 -17.97
N TRP A 86 3.99 -2.41 -16.98
CA TRP A 86 2.80 -1.94 -16.26
C TRP A 86 3.09 -0.75 -15.34
N ILE A 87 4.22 -0.80 -14.62
CA ILE A 87 4.57 0.23 -13.64
C ILE A 87 5.05 1.51 -14.31
N PHE A 88 5.95 1.40 -15.28
CA PHE A 88 6.64 2.56 -15.84
C PHE A 88 6.04 3.09 -17.14
N GLU A 89 5.35 2.26 -17.92
CA GLU A 89 4.73 2.63 -19.22
C GLU A 89 5.68 3.43 -20.13
N ASP A 90 5.27 4.64 -20.56
CA ASP A 90 6.05 5.52 -21.44
C ASP A 90 7.42 5.90 -20.83
N GLU A 91 7.53 5.94 -19.52
CA GLU A 91 8.75 6.28 -18.80
C GLU A 91 9.78 5.12 -18.73
N LYS A 92 9.37 3.88 -19.05
CA LYS A 92 10.20 2.67 -18.93
C LYS A 92 11.56 2.81 -19.61
N LYS A 93 11.56 3.24 -20.88
CA LYS A 93 12.79 3.39 -21.66
C LYS A 93 13.75 4.41 -21.03
N TYR A 94 13.19 5.53 -20.58
CA TYR A 94 13.99 6.55 -19.92
C TYR A 94 14.60 6.04 -18.62
N ILE A 95 13.80 5.41 -17.76
CA ILE A 95 14.24 4.88 -16.47
C ILE A 95 15.34 3.82 -16.68
N LEU A 96 15.11 2.83 -17.56
CA LEU A 96 16.05 1.72 -17.78
C LEU A 96 17.35 2.16 -18.48
N ASN A 97 17.38 3.30 -19.14
CA ASN A 97 18.59 3.89 -19.69
C ASN A 97 19.48 4.59 -18.63
N HIS A 98 18.90 4.94 -17.47
CA HIS A 98 19.59 5.71 -16.42
C HIS A 98 19.76 4.93 -15.11
N MET A 99 19.06 3.80 -14.95
CA MET A 99 19.03 3.03 -13.71
C MET A 99 19.14 1.54 -14.02
N TYR A 100 19.80 0.81 -13.13
CA TYR A 100 19.76 -0.65 -13.13
C TYR A 100 18.45 -1.10 -12.48
N CYS A 101 17.84 -2.14 -13.05
CA CYS A 101 16.53 -2.62 -12.61
C CYS A 101 16.47 -4.16 -12.65
N LYS A 102 15.91 -4.77 -11.62
CA LYS A 102 15.57 -6.20 -11.54
C LYS A 102 14.22 -6.36 -10.86
N SER A 103 13.51 -7.45 -11.14
CA SER A 103 12.25 -7.77 -10.44
C SER A 103 12.18 -9.23 -10.02
N ILE A 104 11.44 -9.47 -8.94
CA ILE A 104 11.13 -10.81 -8.42
C ILE A 104 9.64 -10.86 -8.11
N PRO A 105 8.93 -11.94 -8.52
CA PRO A 105 7.54 -12.13 -8.14
C PRO A 105 7.42 -12.43 -6.65
N THR A 106 6.39 -11.87 -6.03
CA THR A 106 6.15 -11.98 -4.58
C THR A 106 4.69 -12.33 -4.29
N PRO A 107 4.38 -12.91 -3.12
CA PRO A 107 3.00 -13.15 -2.70
C PRO A 107 2.29 -11.83 -2.35
N GLY A 108 1.88 -11.07 -3.39
CA GLY A 108 1.35 -9.72 -3.29
C GLY A 108 2.41 -8.68 -2.92
N GLY A 109 2.00 -7.42 -2.79
CA GLY A 109 2.87 -6.34 -2.30
C GLY A 109 3.44 -6.61 -0.91
N THR A 110 2.70 -7.33 -0.05
CA THR A 110 3.15 -7.74 1.29
C THR A 110 4.48 -8.49 1.26
N GLY A 111 4.65 -9.44 0.33
CA GLY A 111 5.90 -10.17 0.19
C GLY A 111 7.05 -9.27 -0.25
N ALA A 112 6.78 -8.31 -1.14
CA ALA A 112 7.78 -7.35 -1.59
C ALA A 112 8.27 -6.45 -0.44
N VAL A 113 7.33 -5.85 0.31
CA VAL A 113 7.66 -5.02 1.47
C VAL A 113 8.42 -5.81 2.54
N SER A 114 7.93 -7.00 2.89
CA SER A 114 8.55 -7.85 3.93
C SER A 114 9.98 -8.21 3.58
N ASN A 115 10.25 -8.61 2.32
CA ASN A 115 11.61 -8.91 1.88
C ASN A 115 12.51 -7.68 1.87
N SER A 116 11.99 -6.54 1.39
CA SER A 116 12.75 -5.30 1.31
C SER A 116 13.23 -4.82 2.68
N ILE A 117 12.34 -4.86 3.67
CA ILE A 117 12.67 -4.49 5.06
C ILE A 117 13.67 -5.51 5.66
N TYR A 118 13.41 -6.81 5.48
CA TYR A 118 14.24 -7.86 6.05
C TYR A 118 15.68 -7.85 5.51
N ASN A 119 15.85 -7.62 4.21
CA ASN A 119 17.18 -7.58 3.58
C ASN A 119 18.00 -6.34 3.97
N ALA A 120 17.34 -5.30 4.49
CA ALA A 120 17.97 -4.00 4.68
C ALA A 120 18.40 -3.73 6.13
N LEU A 121 17.87 -4.48 7.10
CA LEU A 121 18.09 -4.23 8.53
C LEU A 121 18.60 -5.45 9.26
N ASP A 122 19.58 -5.23 10.14
CA ASP A 122 19.97 -6.18 11.16
C ASP A 122 19.09 -6.06 12.41
N MET A 123 19.04 -7.12 13.22
CA MET A 123 18.30 -7.10 14.48
C MET A 123 18.80 -5.95 15.38
N GLY A 124 17.88 -5.14 15.87
CA GLY A 124 18.17 -3.95 16.67
C GLY A 124 18.41 -2.67 15.87
N GLU A 125 18.48 -2.75 14.54
CA GLU A 125 18.49 -1.56 13.68
C GLU A 125 17.08 -0.97 13.51
N THR A 126 17.05 0.27 13.08
CA THR A 126 15.84 1.10 13.03
C THR A 126 15.24 1.16 11.65
N LEU A 127 13.95 0.80 11.56
CA LEU A 127 13.05 1.11 10.44
C LEU A 127 12.38 2.46 10.71
N LEU A 128 12.47 3.39 9.77
CA LEU A 128 11.77 4.68 9.84
C LEU A 128 10.40 4.57 9.17
N LEU A 129 9.34 4.88 9.90
CA LEU A 129 7.97 4.93 9.40
C LEU A 129 7.34 6.32 9.63
N PRO A 130 6.36 6.75 8.81
CA PRO A 130 5.49 7.85 9.21
C PRO A 130 4.68 7.44 10.44
N ASN A 131 4.17 8.39 11.22
CA ASN A 131 3.34 8.10 12.41
C ASN A 131 1.93 7.59 12.07
N ILE A 132 1.59 7.50 10.78
CA ILE A 132 0.34 6.93 10.29
C ILE A 132 0.64 6.08 9.04
N TYR A 133 0.44 4.78 9.15
CA TYR A 133 0.84 3.79 8.15
C TYR A 133 -0.04 2.54 8.18
N TRP A 134 0.15 1.68 7.21
CA TRP A 134 -0.44 0.34 7.20
C TRP A 134 0.21 -0.53 8.28
N LYS A 135 -0.55 -0.88 9.32
CA LYS A 135 -0.06 -1.57 10.53
C LYS A 135 0.88 -2.76 10.28
N PRO A 136 0.69 -3.60 9.24
CA PRO A 136 1.61 -4.70 9.00
C PRO A 136 3.09 -4.31 8.79
N TYR A 137 3.44 -3.06 8.48
CA TYR A 137 4.86 -2.66 8.48
C TYR A 137 5.50 -2.79 9.88
N LEU A 138 4.77 -2.37 10.91
CA LEU A 138 5.20 -2.53 12.30
C LEU A 138 5.29 -4.02 12.67
N ASP A 139 4.31 -4.83 12.26
CA ASP A 139 4.30 -6.26 12.55
C ASP A 139 5.48 -6.97 11.87
N MET A 140 5.85 -6.57 10.64
CA MET A 140 7.05 -7.05 9.93
C MET A 140 8.34 -6.66 10.68
N ALA A 141 8.46 -5.41 11.13
CA ALA A 141 9.61 -4.96 11.91
C ALA A 141 9.73 -5.75 13.23
N ASN A 142 8.67 -5.82 14.00
CA ASN A 142 8.62 -6.54 15.28
C ASN A 142 8.90 -8.03 15.10
N SER A 143 8.44 -8.65 14.00
CA SER A 143 8.68 -10.08 13.75
C SER A 143 10.16 -10.40 13.55
N ASN A 144 10.94 -9.43 13.12
CA ASN A 144 12.36 -9.57 12.83
C ASN A 144 13.26 -8.92 13.90
N GLY A 145 12.69 -8.33 14.96
CA GLY A 145 13.45 -7.69 16.03
C GLY A 145 14.04 -6.33 15.65
N PHE A 146 13.46 -5.66 14.67
CA PHE A 146 13.84 -4.30 14.30
C PHE A 146 13.17 -3.29 15.22
N ILE A 147 13.83 -2.15 15.42
CA ILE A 147 13.26 -1.00 16.12
C ILE A 147 12.47 -0.18 15.12
N VAL A 148 11.35 0.41 15.54
CA VAL A 148 10.59 1.36 14.72
C VAL A 148 10.69 2.74 15.34
N GLU A 149 11.11 3.72 14.55
CA GLU A 149 10.97 5.13 14.87
C GLU A 149 9.93 5.75 13.93
N GLU A 150 9.04 6.58 14.50
CA GLU A 150 7.94 7.18 13.77
C GLU A 150 8.10 8.69 13.69
N TYR A 151 8.03 9.26 12.47
CA TYR A 151 8.02 10.71 12.26
C TYR A 151 6.62 11.22 11.94
N PRO A 152 6.26 12.45 12.35
CA PRO A 152 5.00 13.08 11.97
C PRO A 152 4.90 13.23 10.44
N PHE A 153 3.95 12.51 9.82
CA PHE A 153 3.87 12.38 8.35
C PHE A 153 3.40 13.66 7.66
N ILE A 154 2.28 14.22 8.12
CA ILE A 154 1.62 15.35 7.50
C ILE A 154 1.53 16.52 8.48
N LYS A 155 1.98 17.69 8.05
CA LYS A 155 1.88 18.95 8.78
C LYS A 155 1.37 20.04 7.84
N ASN A 156 0.35 20.78 8.28
CA ASN A 156 -0.27 21.83 7.46
C ASN A 156 -0.73 21.31 6.07
N ASN A 157 -1.32 20.11 6.04
CA ASN A 157 -1.79 19.43 4.82
C ASN A 157 -0.71 19.10 3.78
N LYS A 158 0.56 19.07 4.17
CA LYS A 158 1.71 18.72 3.32
C LYS A 158 2.58 17.68 4.01
N PHE A 159 3.43 17.02 3.23
CA PHE A 159 4.47 16.14 3.76
C PHE A 159 5.38 16.92 4.71
N ASN A 160 5.69 16.33 5.85
CA ASN A 160 6.53 16.97 6.87
C ASN A 160 8.00 16.65 6.65
N LEU A 161 8.59 17.26 5.64
CA LEU A 161 9.99 17.06 5.27
C LEU A 161 10.95 17.38 6.42
N THR A 162 10.67 18.43 7.21
CA THR A 162 11.54 18.85 8.32
C THR A 162 11.74 17.72 9.34
N ASP A 163 10.66 17.12 9.79
CA ASP A 163 10.75 16.05 10.77
C ASP A 163 11.31 14.77 10.11
N PHE A 164 10.95 14.46 8.85
CA PHE A 164 11.55 13.36 8.11
C PHE A 164 13.08 13.46 8.09
N ILE A 165 13.64 14.63 7.73
CA ILE A 165 15.09 14.89 7.71
C ILE A 165 15.71 14.71 9.11
N MET A 166 15.09 15.27 10.13
CA MET A 166 15.58 15.20 11.51
C MET A 166 15.68 13.74 11.98
N TYR A 167 14.67 12.92 11.69
CA TYR A 167 14.68 11.50 12.04
C TYR A 167 15.70 10.72 11.23
N CYS A 168 15.83 10.99 9.93
CA CYS A 168 16.84 10.38 9.08
C CYS A 168 18.27 10.68 9.59
N ASP A 169 18.61 11.94 9.85
CA ASP A 169 19.94 12.33 10.34
C ASP A 169 20.27 11.65 11.67
N ARG A 170 19.29 11.51 12.58
CA ARG A 170 19.45 10.77 13.84
C ARG A 170 19.73 9.27 13.60
N ILE A 171 19.04 8.64 12.66
CA ILE A 171 19.22 7.23 12.30
C ILE A 171 20.57 7.03 11.60
N ILE A 172 20.96 7.92 10.69
CA ILE A 172 22.27 7.87 10.02
C ILE A 172 23.40 7.90 11.04
N ALA A 173 23.30 8.77 12.04
CA ALA A 173 24.32 8.86 13.11
C ALA A 173 24.47 7.56 13.93
N LYS A 174 23.43 6.72 13.99
CA LYS A 174 23.44 5.44 14.74
C LYS A 174 23.93 4.26 13.91
N GLN A 175 23.49 4.16 12.64
CA GLN A 175 23.65 2.93 11.83
C GLN A 175 24.14 3.18 10.40
N GLY A 176 24.46 4.42 10.02
CA GLY A 176 25.04 4.75 8.71
C GLY A 176 24.08 4.60 7.52
N LYS A 177 22.88 4.14 7.73
CA LYS A 177 21.87 3.92 6.68
C LYS A 177 20.47 4.28 7.17
N VAL A 178 19.57 4.60 6.23
CA VAL A 178 18.13 4.77 6.50
C VAL A 178 17.36 3.73 5.70
N VAL A 179 16.49 3.00 6.37
CA VAL A 179 15.48 2.15 5.74
C VAL A 179 14.12 2.74 6.07
N THR A 180 13.34 3.09 5.07
CA THR A 180 12.03 3.69 5.24
C THR A 180 11.00 3.12 4.27
N VAL A 181 9.72 3.16 4.66
CA VAL A 181 8.61 2.77 3.78
C VAL A 181 7.79 4.02 3.45
N LEU A 182 7.69 4.33 2.18
CA LEU A 182 6.80 5.34 1.63
C LEU A 182 5.67 4.62 0.89
N ASN A 183 4.47 4.62 1.45
CA ASN A 183 3.28 4.13 0.74
C ASN A 183 2.73 5.28 -0.10
N ASP A 184 3.18 5.37 -1.33
CA ASP A 184 2.94 6.47 -2.26
C ASP A 184 2.93 5.97 -3.71
N PRO A 185 1.97 6.45 -4.52
CA PRO A 185 0.85 7.35 -4.19
C PRO A 185 -0.30 6.65 -3.47
N CYS A 186 -1.25 7.45 -2.97
CA CYS A 186 -2.49 6.97 -2.36
C CYS A 186 -2.27 6.20 -1.06
N ASN A 187 -1.59 6.81 -0.12
CA ASN A 187 -1.25 6.24 1.18
C ASN A 187 -2.43 5.53 1.87
N ASN A 188 -2.20 4.33 2.36
CA ASN A 188 -3.07 3.65 3.30
C ASN A 188 -2.54 3.93 4.72
N PRO A 189 -3.27 4.70 5.55
CA PRO A 189 -4.73 4.87 5.53
C PRO A 189 -5.24 6.26 5.10
N THR A 190 -4.41 7.21 4.71
CA THR A 190 -4.81 8.62 4.57
C THR A 190 -5.41 8.99 3.22
N GLY A 191 -5.03 8.29 2.15
CA GLY A 191 -5.30 8.70 0.77
C GLY A 191 -4.37 9.81 0.26
N TYR A 192 -3.39 10.23 1.05
CA TYR A 192 -2.40 11.24 0.67
C TYR A 192 -1.46 10.72 -0.42
N SER A 193 -1.00 11.61 -1.28
CA SER A 193 0.09 11.34 -2.21
C SER A 193 1.10 12.47 -2.16
N LEU A 194 2.38 12.14 -2.11
CA LEU A 194 3.44 13.12 -2.28
C LEU A 194 3.30 13.83 -3.63
N THR A 195 3.47 15.13 -3.65
CA THR A 195 3.64 15.87 -4.91
C THR A 195 5.00 15.52 -5.52
N ASN A 196 5.20 15.86 -6.80
CA ASN A 196 6.50 15.67 -7.44
C ASN A 196 7.59 16.49 -6.75
N ASP A 197 7.27 17.70 -6.28
CA ASP A 197 8.20 18.56 -5.57
C ASP A 197 8.59 17.97 -4.22
N GLU A 198 7.62 17.50 -3.41
CA GLU A 198 7.89 16.83 -2.14
C GLU A 198 8.74 15.57 -2.34
N PHE A 199 8.49 14.81 -3.41
CA PHE A 199 9.29 13.62 -3.70
C PHE A 199 10.72 13.97 -4.14
N LEU A 200 10.90 15.06 -4.92
CA LEU A 200 12.22 15.60 -5.28
C LEU A 200 12.97 16.13 -4.05
N GLU A 201 12.31 16.84 -3.15
CA GLU A 201 12.92 17.31 -1.91
C GLU A 201 13.45 16.14 -1.04
N ILE A 202 12.72 15.01 -1.00
CA ILE A 202 13.21 13.77 -0.35
C ILE A 202 14.46 13.26 -1.06
N ILE A 203 14.46 13.20 -2.39
CA ILE A 203 15.62 12.74 -3.18
C ILE A 203 16.82 13.69 -3.00
N ASP A 204 16.61 14.99 -3.04
CA ASP A 204 17.67 16.00 -2.85
C ASP A 204 18.28 15.89 -1.46
N TYR A 205 17.47 15.65 -0.43
CA TYR A 205 17.98 15.36 0.90
C TYR A 205 18.87 14.10 0.91
N MET A 206 18.41 12.99 0.33
CA MET A 206 19.21 11.74 0.26
C MET A 206 20.52 11.96 -0.50
N ASN A 207 20.48 12.69 -1.59
CA ASN A 207 21.67 13.05 -2.39
C ASN A 207 22.67 13.93 -1.59
N SER A 208 22.18 14.74 -0.66
CA SER A 208 23.02 15.59 0.20
C SER A 208 23.77 14.80 1.29
N ARG A 209 23.54 13.50 1.40
CA ARG A 209 24.15 12.59 2.40
C ARG A 209 24.93 11.45 1.70
N PRO A 210 25.97 11.74 0.91
CA PRO A 210 26.62 10.73 0.03
C PRO A 210 27.28 9.59 0.80
N ASN A 211 27.59 9.78 2.08
CA ASN A 211 28.19 8.74 2.94
C ASN A 211 27.17 7.87 3.67
N ALA A 212 25.87 8.14 3.52
CA ALA A 212 24.79 7.35 4.07
C ALA A 212 24.10 6.54 2.99
N LEU A 213 23.69 5.30 3.29
CA LEU A 213 22.90 4.49 2.38
C LEU A 213 21.41 4.67 2.65
N PHE A 214 20.63 4.77 1.59
CA PHE A 214 19.18 4.85 1.68
C PHE A 214 18.52 3.67 0.99
N ASN A 215 17.72 2.92 1.73
CA ASN A 215 16.85 1.88 1.21
C ASN A 215 15.40 2.34 1.35
N VAL A 216 14.81 2.77 0.26
CA VAL A 216 13.44 3.31 0.22
C VAL A 216 12.50 2.25 -0.33
N VAL A 217 11.61 1.74 0.50
CA VAL A 217 10.52 0.85 0.07
C VAL A 217 9.36 1.71 -0.40
N LEU A 218 9.16 1.76 -1.72
CA LEU A 218 8.00 2.43 -2.32
C LEU A 218 6.86 1.42 -2.43
N ASP A 219 5.92 1.46 -1.49
CA ASP A 219 4.71 0.64 -1.58
C ASP A 219 3.68 1.34 -2.47
N ILE A 220 3.57 0.84 -3.70
CA ILE A 220 2.70 1.39 -4.74
C ILE A 220 1.37 0.61 -4.88
N ALA A 221 0.90 -0.04 -3.81
CA ALA A 221 -0.28 -0.92 -3.88
C ALA A 221 -1.54 -0.24 -4.43
N TYR A 222 -1.66 1.09 -4.33
CA TYR A 222 -2.83 1.87 -4.76
C TYR A 222 -2.53 2.84 -5.91
N PHE A 223 -1.35 2.76 -6.52
CA PHE A 223 -0.88 3.77 -7.48
C PHE A 223 -1.80 3.94 -8.70
N ASP A 224 -2.48 2.89 -9.13
CA ASP A 224 -3.45 2.95 -10.23
C ASP A 224 -4.74 3.71 -9.85
N TYR A 225 -5.02 3.91 -8.56
CA TYR A 225 -6.20 4.60 -8.05
C TYR A 225 -5.95 6.06 -7.67
N SER A 226 -4.87 6.67 -8.17
CA SER A 226 -4.62 8.11 -8.05
C SER A 226 -5.70 8.93 -8.76
N ILE A 227 -5.98 10.14 -8.23
CA ILE A 227 -6.84 11.11 -8.93
C ILE A 227 -6.15 11.73 -10.15
N LEU A 228 -4.82 11.61 -10.24
CA LEU A 228 -4.08 12.06 -11.41
C LEU A 228 -4.34 11.15 -12.60
N GLU A 229 -4.30 11.74 -13.78
CA GLU A 229 -4.30 10.97 -15.02
C GLU A 229 -3.18 9.92 -15.02
N ARG A 230 -3.47 8.74 -15.58
CA ARG A 230 -2.56 7.59 -15.57
C ARG A 230 -1.14 7.96 -16.02
N LYS A 231 -1.03 8.70 -17.12
CA LYS A 231 0.26 9.17 -17.66
C LYS A 231 1.00 10.10 -16.70
N GLU A 232 0.31 11.06 -16.09
CA GLU A 232 0.92 11.98 -15.14
C GLU A 232 1.41 11.23 -13.88
N ASN A 233 0.63 10.27 -13.42
CA ASN A 233 1.02 9.43 -12.28
C ASN A 233 2.28 8.60 -12.57
N ARG A 234 2.50 8.14 -13.82
CA ARG A 234 3.70 7.39 -14.21
C ARG A 234 4.95 8.26 -14.33
N LYS A 235 4.82 9.53 -14.71
CA LYS A 235 5.95 10.47 -14.78
C LYS A 235 6.71 10.58 -13.47
N LYS A 236 6.04 10.37 -12.33
CA LYS A 236 6.68 10.37 -11.02
C LYS A 236 7.82 9.35 -10.92
N PHE A 237 7.72 8.20 -11.58
CA PHE A 237 8.79 7.20 -11.55
C PHE A 237 10.06 7.66 -12.27
N SER A 238 9.99 8.58 -13.23
CA SER A 238 11.18 9.14 -13.86
C SER A 238 12.02 9.97 -12.88
N LEU A 239 11.42 10.48 -11.80
CA LEU A 239 12.13 11.21 -10.75
C LEU A 239 13.14 10.32 -10.00
N LEU A 240 12.95 9.01 -9.96
CA LEU A 240 13.91 8.06 -9.38
C LEU A 240 15.31 8.24 -9.97
N THR A 241 15.40 8.62 -11.25
CA THR A 241 16.68 8.86 -11.94
C THR A 241 17.46 10.07 -11.41
N LYS A 242 16.83 10.90 -10.58
CA LYS A 242 17.51 12.04 -9.91
C LYS A 242 18.28 11.62 -8.66
N ALA A 243 18.01 10.44 -8.12
CA ALA A 243 18.73 9.90 -6.97
C ALA A 243 20.18 9.52 -7.36
N ASN A 244 21.11 9.64 -6.42
CA ASN A 244 22.48 9.19 -6.56
C ASN A 244 22.61 7.69 -6.33
N ASP A 245 23.82 7.15 -6.46
CA ASP A 245 24.14 5.73 -6.35
C ASP A 245 24.08 5.19 -4.90
N ASN A 246 24.02 6.05 -3.91
CA ASN A 246 23.78 5.72 -2.50
C ASN A 246 22.30 5.43 -2.15
N VAL A 247 21.39 5.52 -3.13
CA VAL A 247 19.96 5.30 -2.95
C VAL A 247 19.48 4.06 -3.70
N LEU A 248 18.83 3.16 -2.99
CA LEU A 248 18.13 2.01 -3.54
C LEU A 248 16.62 2.16 -3.33
N PHE A 249 15.86 1.99 -4.41
CA PHE A 249 14.40 1.90 -4.36
C PHE A 249 13.97 0.45 -4.50
N ASN A 250 13.16 -0.03 -3.55
CA ASN A 250 12.43 -1.29 -3.62
C ASN A 250 10.95 -0.96 -3.87
N ILE A 251 10.52 -1.05 -5.12
CA ILE A 251 9.12 -0.78 -5.49
C ILE A 251 8.30 -2.04 -5.20
N ALA A 252 7.37 -1.95 -4.26
CA ALA A 252 6.46 -3.03 -3.89
C ALA A 252 5.14 -2.90 -4.69
N PHE A 253 5.05 -3.64 -5.77
CA PHE A 253 3.87 -3.70 -6.63
C PHE A 253 2.90 -4.78 -6.17
N SER A 254 1.61 -4.50 -6.24
CA SER A 254 0.54 -5.43 -5.88
C SER A 254 -0.51 -5.54 -6.99
N CYS A 255 -0.68 -6.70 -7.56
CA CYS A 255 -1.76 -6.97 -8.51
C CYS A 255 -3.16 -7.01 -7.85
N SER A 256 -3.22 -7.11 -6.51
CA SER A 256 -4.49 -7.28 -5.77
C SER A 256 -5.48 -6.17 -6.04
N LYS A 257 -5.05 -4.89 -6.07
CA LYS A 257 -5.92 -3.73 -6.28
C LYS A 257 -6.00 -3.39 -7.76
N THR A 258 -4.85 -3.33 -8.42
CA THR A 258 -4.72 -3.03 -9.85
C THR A 258 -5.66 -3.85 -10.73
N PHE A 259 -5.80 -5.15 -10.46
CA PHE A 259 -6.60 -6.08 -11.26
C PHE A 259 -7.80 -6.67 -10.51
N SER A 260 -8.09 -6.20 -9.30
CA SER A 260 -9.15 -6.74 -8.44
C SER A 260 -9.01 -8.26 -8.16
N ILE A 261 -7.77 -8.78 -8.07
CA ILE A 261 -7.45 -10.21 -7.87
C ILE A 261 -6.85 -10.49 -6.50
N TYR A 262 -7.49 -10.03 -5.45
CA TYR A 262 -6.98 -10.08 -4.07
C TYR A 262 -6.56 -11.48 -3.62
N GLY A 263 -7.24 -12.51 -4.10
CA GLY A 263 -7.01 -13.91 -3.73
C GLY A 263 -5.86 -14.59 -4.45
N LEU A 264 -5.43 -14.13 -5.64
CA LEU A 264 -4.35 -14.77 -6.41
C LEU A 264 -2.95 -14.54 -5.82
N ARG A 265 -2.82 -13.61 -4.91
CA ARG A 265 -1.56 -13.31 -4.19
C ARG A 265 -0.37 -13.08 -5.11
N LEU A 266 -0.52 -12.27 -6.16
CA LEU A 266 0.59 -11.84 -7.00
C LEU A 266 0.98 -10.38 -6.74
N GLY A 267 2.27 -10.14 -6.73
CA GLY A 267 2.94 -8.85 -6.72
C GLY A 267 4.37 -8.99 -7.22
N ALA A 268 5.12 -7.92 -7.12
CA ALA A 268 6.54 -7.90 -7.47
C ALA A 268 7.31 -6.97 -6.55
N GLN A 269 8.55 -7.36 -6.22
CA GLN A 269 9.58 -6.44 -5.74
C GLN A 269 10.39 -6.02 -6.96
N VAL A 270 10.36 -4.73 -7.29
CA VAL A 270 11.16 -4.15 -8.37
C VAL A 270 12.28 -3.31 -7.73
N ILE A 271 13.51 -3.70 -7.97
CA ILE A 271 14.73 -3.17 -7.34
C ILE A 271 15.39 -2.23 -8.34
N VAL A 272 15.54 -0.95 -7.97
CA VAL A 272 16.01 0.11 -8.87
C VAL A 272 17.07 0.96 -8.18
N SER A 273 18.23 1.15 -8.80
CA SER A 273 19.30 2.05 -8.33
C SER A 273 20.22 2.44 -9.49
N LYS A 274 21.01 3.51 -9.32
CA LYS A 274 22.18 3.79 -10.17
C LYS A 274 23.34 2.86 -9.88
N SER A 275 23.41 2.23 -8.71
CA SER A 275 24.43 1.24 -8.37
C SER A 275 24.03 -0.14 -8.89
N GLN A 276 24.76 -0.63 -9.90
CA GLN A 276 24.60 -1.99 -10.42
C GLN A 276 24.86 -3.05 -9.35
N GLU A 277 25.86 -2.79 -8.51
CA GLU A 277 26.28 -3.69 -7.44
C GLU A 277 25.15 -3.87 -6.41
N MET A 278 24.59 -2.77 -5.90
CA MET A 278 23.47 -2.83 -4.96
C MET A 278 22.25 -3.57 -5.55
N VAL A 279 21.90 -3.28 -6.80
CA VAL A 279 20.78 -3.98 -7.46
C VAL A 279 21.05 -5.49 -7.56
N LYS A 280 22.27 -5.88 -7.93
CA LYS A 280 22.67 -7.30 -8.04
C LYS A 280 22.62 -7.99 -6.68
N GLU A 281 23.22 -7.38 -5.66
CA GLU A 281 23.30 -7.95 -4.31
C GLU A 281 21.90 -8.14 -3.70
N VAL A 282 21.07 -7.10 -3.73
CA VAL A 282 19.70 -7.16 -3.20
C VAL A 282 18.85 -8.15 -4.00
N TYR A 283 19.02 -8.21 -5.32
CA TYR A 283 18.32 -9.18 -6.16
C TYR A 283 18.65 -10.62 -5.77
N GLU A 284 19.93 -10.96 -5.61
CA GLU A 284 20.35 -12.32 -5.24
C GLU A 284 19.87 -12.70 -3.83
N SER A 285 19.99 -11.79 -2.86
CA SER A 285 19.45 -12.01 -1.52
C SER A 285 17.92 -12.20 -1.56
N THR A 286 17.20 -11.39 -2.32
CA THR A 286 15.74 -11.53 -2.48
C THR A 286 15.35 -12.85 -3.14
N ARG A 287 16.13 -13.33 -4.13
CA ARG A 287 15.92 -14.65 -4.74
C ARG A 287 16.04 -15.78 -3.72
N PHE A 288 17.07 -15.71 -2.87
CA PHE A 288 17.25 -16.68 -1.79
C PHE A 288 16.09 -16.67 -0.82
N LEU A 289 15.63 -15.50 -0.39
CA LEU A 289 14.48 -15.36 0.50
C LEU A 289 13.18 -15.88 -0.15
N ALA A 290 12.94 -15.56 -1.41
CA ALA A 290 11.79 -16.06 -2.14
C ALA A 290 11.77 -17.59 -2.13
N ARG A 291 12.91 -18.22 -2.45
CA ARG A 291 13.03 -19.69 -2.46
C ARG A 291 12.81 -20.34 -1.10
N THR A 292 13.29 -19.71 -0.03
CA THR A 292 13.26 -20.28 1.32
C THR A 292 11.95 -19.99 2.08
N ARG A 293 11.26 -18.90 1.77
CA ARG A 293 10.06 -18.47 2.50
C ARG A 293 8.76 -18.98 1.89
N TRP A 294 8.64 -18.95 0.57
CA TRP A 294 7.43 -19.37 -0.14
C TRP A 294 7.67 -20.23 -1.37
N SER A 295 8.91 -20.49 -1.74
CA SER A 295 9.31 -21.31 -2.88
C SER A 295 8.90 -20.72 -4.23
N ASN A 296 7.60 -20.58 -4.47
CA ASN A 296 7.00 -20.06 -5.70
C ASN A 296 5.76 -19.21 -5.36
N VAL A 297 5.37 -18.36 -6.27
CA VAL A 297 4.10 -17.62 -6.23
C VAL A 297 3.11 -18.22 -7.23
N SER A 298 1.89 -17.72 -7.23
CA SER A 298 0.82 -18.16 -8.16
C SER A 298 1.27 -18.06 -9.62
N LYS A 299 1.39 -19.18 -10.32
CA LYS A 299 1.69 -19.19 -11.76
C LYS A 299 0.53 -18.58 -12.55
N ALA A 300 -0.71 -18.88 -12.17
CA ALA A 300 -1.88 -18.26 -12.78
C ALA A 300 -1.83 -16.72 -12.76
N GLY A 301 -1.35 -16.14 -11.66
CA GLY A 301 -1.13 -14.70 -11.57
C GLY A 301 -0.03 -14.20 -12.51
N ILE A 302 1.10 -14.90 -12.58
CA ILE A 302 2.20 -14.55 -13.50
C ILE A 302 1.72 -14.64 -14.95
N SER A 303 1.03 -15.74 -15.31
CA SER A 303 0.50 -15.95 -16.66
C SER A 303 -0.50 -14.86 -17.04
N LEU A 304 -1.40 -14.46 -16.12
CA LEU A 304 -2.31 -13.35 -16.33
C LEU A 304 -1.54 -12.07 -16.72
N LEU A 305 -0.52 -11.69 -15.95
CA LEU A 305 0.23 -10.46 -16.21
C LEU A 305 1.04 -10.52 -17.51
N THR A 306 1.63 -11.68 -17.82
CA THR A 306 2.36 -11.88 -19.07
C THR A 306 1.45 -11.94 -20.31
N ILE A 307 0.23 -12.46 -20.19
CA ILE A 307 -0.79 -12.41 -21.24
C ILE A 307 -1.18 -10.96 -21.53
N LEU A 308 -1.41 -10.14 -20.50
CA LEU A 308 -1.71 -8.71 -20.69
C LEU A 308 -0.56 -7.97 -21.36
N TYR A 309 0.68 -8.28 -20.99
CA TYR A 309 1.86 -7.69 -21.62
C TYR A 309 1.97 -8.05 -23.11
N LYS A 310 1.69 -9.31 -23.47
CA LYS A 310 1.79 -9.82 -24.86
C LYS A 310 0.60 -9.43 -25.74
N ASN A 311 -0.50 -8.97 -25.16
CA ASN A 311 -1.73 -8.66 -25.88
C ASN A 311 -2.22 -7.24 -25.56
N SER A 312 -1.91 -6.31 -26.46
CA SER A 312 -2.28 -4.90 -26.34
C SER A 312 -3.78 -4.65 -26.23
N ASP A 313 -4.60 -5.46 -26.93
CA ASP A 313 -6.06 -5.30 -26.93
C ASP A 313 -6.64 -5.69 -25.56
N LEU A 314 -6.16 -6.80 -24.98
CA LEU A 314 -6.56 -7.19 -23.64
C LEU A 314 -6.07 -6.18 -22.59
N LYS A 315 -4.82 -5.69 -22.74
CA LYS A 315 -4.28 -4.64 -21.84
C LYS A 315 -5.15 -3.38 -21.90
N THR A 316 -5.53 -2.92 -23.09
CA THR A 316 -6.39 -1.76 -23.28
C THR A 316 -7.75 -1.94 -22.61
N LYS A 317 -8.41 -3.09 -22.81
CA LYS A 317 -9.69 -3.41 -22.16
C LYS A 317 -9.58 -3.39 -20.63
N VAL A 318 -8.51 -3.94 -20.07
CA VAL A 318 -8.30 -3.91 -18.61
C VAL A 318 -8.05 -2.48 -18.11
N ILE A 319 -7.33 -1.65 -18.88
CA ILE A 319 -7.13 -0.23 -18.54
C ILE A 319 -8.47 0.52 -18.55
N ASP A 320 -9.37 0.22 -19.47
CA ASP A 320 -10.70 0.85 -19.52
C ASP A 320 -11.58 0.40 -18.34
N GLU A 321 -11.61 -0.90 -18.03
CA GLU A 321 -12.31 -1.40 -16.81
C GLU A 321 -11.73 -0.80 -15.53
N LEU A 322 -10.41 -0.58 -15.47
CA LEU A 322 -9.75 0.09 -14.36
C LEU A 322 -10.15 1.56 -14.26
N LYS A 323 -10.30 2.28 -15.39
CA LYS A 323 -10.82 3.66 -15.38
C LYS A 323 -12.22 3.75 -14.79
N ASP A 324 -13.10 2.80 -15.13
CA ASP A 324 -14.46 2.73 -14.56
C ASP A 324 -14.39 2.53 -13.03
N ALA A 325 -13.51 1.62 -12.58
CA ALA A 325 -13.28 1.39 -11.15
C ALA A 325 -12.73 2.63 -10.42
N ILE A 326 -11.77 3.34 -11.04
CA ILE A 326 -11.21 4.60 -10.51
C ILE A 326 -12.30 5.66 -10.43
N THR A 327 -13.11 5.80 -11.46
CA THR A 327 -14.23 6.76 -11.50
C THR A 327 -15.20 6.50 -10.35
N LEU A 328 -15.61 5.23 -10.15
CA LEU A 328 -16.49 4.84 -9.06
C LEU A 328 -15.91 5.20 -7.68
N VAL A 329 -14.63 4.89 -7.45
CA VAL A 329 -13.97 5.20 -6.17
C VAL A 329 -13.83 6.72 -5.96
N ASN A 330 -13.48 7.47 -7.01
CA ASN A 330 -13.33 8.92 -6.93
C ASN A 330 -14.67 9.63 -6.69
N GLU A 331 -15.76 9.21 -7.32
CA GLU A 331 -17.09 9.74 -7.05
C GLU A 331 -17.50 9.53 -5.58
N ARG A 332 -17.22 8.37 -5.02
CA ARG A 332 -17.44 8.06 -3.59
C ARG A 332 -16.58 8.92 -2.68
N ALA A 333 -15.31 9.10 -3.03
CA ALA A 333 -14.41 9.94 -2.27
C ALA A 333 -14.85 11.41 -2.27
N GLN A 334 -15.22 11.94 -3.44
CA GLN A 334 -15.71 13.32 -3.56
C GLN A 334 -16.98 13.52 -2.74
N LEU A 335 -17.92 12.58 -2.78
CA LEU A 335 -19.11 12.61 -1.96
C LEU A 335 -18.76 12.62 -0.47
N PHE A 336 -17.88 11.70 -0.03
CA PHE A 336 -17.46 11.65 1.38
C PHE A 336 -16.79 12.96 1.82
N VAL A 337 -15.83 13.47 1.04
CA VAL A 337 -15.09 14.71 1.36
C VAL A 337 -16.02 15.91 1.43
N SER A 338 -16.95 16.03 0.48
CA SER A 338 -17.95 17.11 0.47
C SER A 338 -18.87 17.07 1.69
N GLU A 339 -19.47 15.90 1.97
CA GLU A 339 -20.36 15.69 3.11
C GLU A 339 -19.63 15.92 4.46
N ALA A 340 -18.42 15.38 4.59
CA ALA A 340 -17.61 15.52 5.79
C ALA A 340 -17.21 16.97 6.04
N LYS A 341 -16.81 17.70 4.99
CA LYS A 341 -16.51 19.14 5.08
C LYS A 341 -17.72 19.95 5.52
N ASN A 342 -18.89 19.68 4.97
CA ASN A 342 -20.14 20.36 5.33
C ASN A 342 -20.53 20.14 6.80
N LYS A 343 -20.07 19.02 7.39
CA LYS A 343 -20.31 18.66 8.79
C LYS A 343 -19.15 19.01 9.72
N GLY A 344 -18.12 19.71 9.24
CA GLY A 344 -16.96 20.09 10.04
C GLY A 344 -16.11 18.92 10.51
N LEU A 345 -16.06 17.82 9.77
CA LEU A 345 -15.13 16.72 10.04
C LEU A 345 -13.76 17.05 9.46
N TYR A 346 -12.72 16.79 10.22
CA TYR A 346 -11.31 16.98 9.80
C TYR A 346 -10.76 15.70 9.20
N MET A 347 -10.05 15.84 8.08
CA MET A 347 -9.45 14.72 7.33
C MET A 347 -8.08 15.11 6.80
N TYR A 348 -7.26 14.12 6.50
CA TYR A 348 -6.08 14.36 5.68
C TYR A 348 -6.46 14.67 4.23
N PRO A 349 -5.60 15.39 3.47
CA PRO A 349 -5.81 15.60 2.04
C PRO A 349 -5.96 14.27 1.31
N PHE A 350 -7.00 14.13 0.51
CA PHE A 350 -7.25 12.93 -0.29
C PHE A 350 -6.77 13.14 -1.73
N CYS A 351 -5.85 12.30 -2.19
CA CYS A 351 -5.25 12.31 -3.52
C CYS A 351 -5.51 11.00 -4.28
N GLY A 352 -6.38 10.15 -3.78
CA GLY A 352 -6.74 8.88 -4.39
C GLY A 352 -6.64 7.68 -3.46
N GLY A 353 -6.85 6.49 -4.02
CA GLY A 353 -6.82 5.24 -3.26
C GLY A 353 -8.14 4.88 -2.62
N PHE A 354 -8.10 3.91 -1.74
CA PHE A 354 -9.28 3.24 -1.19
C PHE A 354 -9.73 3.80 0.15
N PHE A 355 -8.95 4.69 0.77
CA PHE A 355 -9.13 5.07 2.17
C PHE A 355 -9.12 6.58 2.38
N ILE A 356 -9.94 7.01 3.33
CA ILE A 356 -9.91 8.35 3.92
C ILE A 356 -9.78 8.18 5.43
N THR A 357 -8.97 9.01 6.07
CA THR A 357 -8.88 9.04 7.53
C THR A 357 -9.55 10.29 8.07
N VAL A 358 -10.58 10.10 8.90
CA VAL A 358 -11.18 11.17 9.71
C VAL A 358 -10.34 11.32 10.97
N ILE A 359 -9.78 12.51 11.17
CA ILE A 359 -8.87 12.82 12.29
C ILE A 359 -9.67 12.97 13.58
N TYR A 360 -9.22 12.27 14.63
CA TYR A 360 -9.84 12.36 15.95
C TYR A 360 -8.82 12.01 17.04
N SER A 361 -8.84 12.72 18.15
CA SER A 361 -7.83 12.62 19.22
C SER A 361 -7.84 11.28 19.98
N ASN A 362 -8.98 10.59 20.02
CA ASN A 362 -9.11 9.26 20.64
C ASN A 362 -9.75 8.29 19.63
N PRO A 363 -8.94 7.74 18.69
CA PRO A 363 -9.44 6.90 17.61
C PRO A 363 -10.16 5.64 18.08
N GLU A 364 -9.66 4.99 19.11
CA GLU A 364 -10.23 3.74 19.67
C GLU A 364 -11.61 4.00 20.27
N LEU A 365 -11.78 5.09 21.04
CA LEU A 365 -13.07 5.49 21.56
C LEU A 365 -14.07 5.73 20.42
N LEU A 366 -13.67 6.52 19.42
CA LEU A 366 -14.54 6.82 18.29
C LEU A 366 -14.93 5.54 17.52
N ALA A 367 -13.99 4.64 17.26
CA ALA A 367 -14.25 3.39 16.55
C ALA A 367 -15.20 2.47 17.32
N ASN A 368 -15.05 2.40 18.66
CA ASN A 368 -15.94 1.60 19.52
C ASN A 368 -17.36 2.16 19.57
N GLU A 369 -17.51 3.49 19.71
CA GLU A 369 -18.81 4.13 19.69
C GLU A 369 -19.53 4.02 18.33
N LEU A 370 -18.76 4.11 17.23
CA LEU A 370 -19.26 3.85 15.89
C LEU A 370 -19.73 2.40 15.73
N LYS A 371 -18.98 1.43 16.27
CA LYS A 371 -19.35 0.01 16.24
C LYS A 371 -20.66 -0.25 16.97
N ILE A 372 -20.90 0.36 18.13
CA ILE A 372 -22.19 0.29 18.87
C ILE A 372 -23.35 0.79 17.99
N ARG A 373 -23.09 1.77 17.12
CA ARG A 373 -24.06 2.34 16.17
C ARG A 373 -24.14 1.59 14.83
N GLY A 374 -23.52 0.41 14.77
CA GLY A 374 -23.55 -0.44 13.57
C GLY A 374 -22.59 0.00 12.46
N VAL A 375 -21.58 0.81 12.77
CA VAL A 375 -20.55 1.26 11.81
C VAL A 375 -19.19 0.69 12.19
N PHE A 376 -18.66 -0.19 11.36
CA PHE A 376 -17.37 -0.81 11.56
C PHE A 376 -16.30 -0.08 10.76
N VAL A 377 -15.31 0.48 11.47
CA VAL A 377 -14.14 1.20 10.93
C VAL A 377 -12.87 0.74 11.63
N LEU A 378 -11.71 1.01 11.06
CA LEU A 378 -10.43 0.75 11.72
C LEU A 378 -9.93 2.02 12.44
N ALA A 379 -9.64 1.91 13.74
CA ALA A 379 -8.86 2.91 14.43
C ALA A 379 -7.41 2.88 13.88
N VAL A 380 -6.86 4.06 13.62
CA VAL A 380 -5.46 4.27 13.25
C VAL A 380 -4.87 5.33 14.19
N SER A 381 -3.58 5.51 14.21
CA SER A 381 -2.89 6.35 15.21
C SER A 381 -3.47 7.75 15.43
N THR A 382 -4.04 8.35 14.40
CA THR A 382 -4.51 9.74 14.40
C THR A 382 -6.00 9.92 14.13
N GLY A 383 -6.77 8.83 14.01
CA GLY A 383 -8.19 8.90 13.67
C GLY A 383 -8.79 7.55 13.29
N VAL A 384 -9.87 7.58 12.54
CA VAL A 384 -10.54 6.38 12.02
C VAL A 384 -10.44 6.32 10.50
N ARG A 385 -10.02 5.15 9.99
CA ARG A 385 -9.90 4.89 8.56
C ARG A 385 -11.22 4.40 7.98
N ILE A 386 -11.67 5.05 6.93
CA ILE A 386 -12.86 4.73 6.17
C ILE A 386 -12.46 4.09 4.84
N ALA A 387 -12.86 2.84 4.60
CA ALA A 387 -12.65 2.16 3.33
C ALA A 387 -13.78 2.54 2.35
N ILE A 388 -13.60 3.65 1.63
CA ILE A 388 -14.61 4.17 0.68
C ILE A 388 -14.87 3.23 -0.50
N CYS A 389 -13.89 2.40 -0.85
CA CYS A 389 -14.02 1.41 -1.92
C CYS A 389 -15.07 0.33 -1.64
N SER A 390 -15.38 0.09 -0.36
CA SER A 390 -16.33 -0.95 0.06
C SER A 390 -17.74 -0.43 0.35
N LEU A 391 -17.99 0.87 0.18
CA LEU A 391 -19.26 1.51 0.51
C LEU A 391 -19.98 1.96 -0.76
N SER A 392 -21.31 1.79 -0.80
CA SER A 392 -22.16 2.47 -1.77
C SER A 392 -22.29 3.97 -1.44
N LYS A 393 -22.64 4.79 -2.42
CA LYS A 393 -22.90 6.24 -2.21
C LYS A 393 -23.93 6.49 -1.09
N LYS A 394 -24.94 5.63 -0.98
CA LYS A 394 -25.95 5.70 0.10
C LYS A 394 -25.33 5.44 1.47
N GLU A 395 -24.44 4.46 1.58
CA GLU A 395 -23.73 4.16 2.83
C GLU A 395 -22.76 5.28 3.19
N ILE A 396 -22.14 5.96 2.21
CA ILE A 396 -21.24 7.11 2.44
C ILE A 396 -21.98 8.27 3.12
N THR A 397 -23.12 8.68 2.60
CA THR A 397 -23.92 9.76 3.25
C THR A 397 -24.34 9.38 4.66
N ARG A 398 -24.71 8.11 4.88
CA ARG A 398 -25.05 7.62 6.22
C ARG A 398 -23.87 7.60 7.19
N ILE A 399 -22.72 7.10 6.77
CA ILE A 399 -21.54 6.98 7.66
C ILE A 399 -21.05 8.35 8.10
N VAL A 400 -21.04 9.35 7.21
CA VAL A 400 -20.64 10.73 7.55
C VAL A 400 -21.55 11.33 8.62
N ASN A 401 -22.87 11.12 8.49
CA ASN A 401 -23.85 11.56 9.48
C ASN A 401 -23.61 10.88 10.83
N ILE A 402 -23.42 9.56 10.85
CA ILE A 402 -23.22 8.80 12.09
C ILE A 402 -21.91 9.21 12.75
N ILE A 403 -20.81 9.42 11.99
CA ILE A 403 -19.53 9.89 12.53
C ILE A 403 -19.72 11.25 13.23
N ARG A 404 -20.41 12.21 12.58
CA ARG A 404 -20.62 13.54 13.19
C ARG A 404 -21.41 13.44 14.48
N LEU A 405 -22.55 12.76 14.46
CA LEU A 405 -23.39 12.56 15.66
C LEU A 405 -22.60 11.87 16.78
N THR A 406 -21.81 10.86 16.45
CA THR A 406 -20.99 10.15 17.45
C THR A 406 -19.95 11.06 18.10
N ILE A 407 -19.30 11.92 17.31
CA ILE A 407 -18.34 12.90 17.83
C ILE A 407 -19.03 13.93 18.73
N ASP A 408 -20.22 14.40 18.35
CA ASP A 408 -21.01 15.35 19.16
C ASP A 408 -21.38 14.73 20.50
N ASP A 409 -21.88 13.50 20.51
CA ASP A 409 -22.25 12.79 21.74
C ASP A 409 -21.06 12.54 22.64
N ILE A 410 -19.91 12.07 22.11
CA ILE A 410 -18.68 11.89 22.89
C ILE A 410 -18.25 13.23 23.51
N SER A 411 -18.32 14.33 22.76
CA SER A 411 -17.93 15.66 23.24
C SER A 411 -18.86 16.14 24.37
N TYR A 412 -20.15 15.84 24.27
CA TYR A 412 -21.12 16.14 25.33
C TYR A 412 -20.84 15.37 26.62
N TRP A 413 -20.51 14.08 26.55
CA TRP A 413 -20.17 13.23 27.70
C TRP A 413 -18.87 13.63 28.40
N LEU A 414 -17.91 14.20 27.67
CA LEU A 414 -16.63 14.65 28.24
C LEU A 414 -16.74 16.02 28.96
N LEU A 415 -17.86 16.70 28.86
CA LEU A 415 -18.14 17.97 29.56
C LEU A 415 -18.83 17.78 30.91
N TRP A 416 -19.22 16.55 31.25
CA TRP A 416 -19.81 16.13 32.53
C TRP A 416 -18.90 15.13 33.26
#